data_c5d6021789c8a9aab021eac918d90301
#
_entry.id   c5d6021789c8a9aab021eac918d90301
#
_cell.length_a   1.000
_cell.length_b   1.000
_cell.length_c   1.000
_cell.angle_alpha   90.00
_cell.angle_beta   90.00
_cell.angle_gamma   90.00
#
_symmetry.space_group_name_H-M   'P 1'
#
loop_
_entity.id
_entity.type
_entity.pdbx_description
1 polymer ?
#
loop_
_entity_poly.entity_id
_entity_poly.type
_entity_poly.pdbx_seq_one_letter_code
_entity_poly.pdbx_strand_id
1 'polypeptide(L)'
;MNMSKLANSVADLVGRTPIVKLNNATSENEGTVYVKLEYFNPGSSVKDRLALAMIEAAEKDGTLKPGGTIIEPTSGNTGIGLAMIAAAKGYKAILVMPETMSLERRNLLRAYGAELVLTPGPEGMKGAIAKAEELAASEGYFLPQQFKNAANAEIHRLTTGPEIVEAFDSEGLKLDAFVAGIGTGGTITGAGQVLKEKFPEIEIIAVEPKDSPVLSGGNPGPHKIQGIGAGFVPDVLNTEIYTSIFPVENEVAFENARKVAREEGILAGISSGAAIYAAIETAKRLGKGANVLAVVPSNGERYLSTPLYQFE
;
A
#
# COMPACT_ATOMS: atom_id res chain seq x y z
N MET A 1 2.77 3.94 -25.82
CA MET A 1 2.64 5.01 -24.79
C MET A 1 1.29 5.68 -24.96
N ASN A 2 0.40 5.58 -24.00
CA ASN A 2 -0.84 6.34 -24.01
C ASN A 2 -0.49 7.84 -23.93
N MET A 3 -0.93 8.60 -24.92
CA MET A 3 -0.75 10.05 -24.90
C MET A 3 -1.37 10.63 -23.62
N SER A 4 -0.70 11.58 -23.01
CA SER A 4 -1.19 12.29 -21.83
C SER A 4 -2.58 12.86 -22.12
N LYS A 5 -3.60 12.40 -21.38
CA LYS A 5 -4.94 12.99 -21.44
C LYS A 5 -5.03 14.13 -20.45
N LEU A 6 -5.75 15.18 -20.82
CA LEU A 6 -6.13 16.22 -19.88
C LEU A 6 -7.02 15.60 -18.78
N ALA A 7 -6.60 15.70 -17.53
CA ALA A 7 -7.39 15.27 -16.38
C ALA A 7 -8.20 16.45 -15.83
N ASN A 8 -9.40 16.19 -15.34
CA ASN A 8 -10.24 17.22 -14.72
C ASN A 8 -9.90 17.43 -13.23
N SER A 9 -9.33 16.43 -12.61
CA SER A 9 -8.98 16.42 -11.19
C SER A 9 -7.75 15.55 -10.95
N VAL A 10 -7.03 15.80 -9.86
CA VAL A 10 -5.96 14.90 -9.39
C VAL A 10 -6.48 13.50 -9.09
N ALA A 11 -7.76 13.35 -8.72
CA ALA A 11 -8.41 12.06 -8.51
C ALA A 11 -8.42 11.18 -9.78
N ASP A 12 -8.50 11.78 -10.97
CA ASP A 12 -8.48 11.08 -12.26
C ASP A 12 -7.10 10.46 -12.59
N LEU A 13 -6.07 10.88 -11.86
CA LEU A 13 -4.70 10.41 -12.05
C LEU A 13 -4.36 9.19 -11.17
N VAL A 14 -5.26 8.79 -10.27
CA VAL A 14 -5.06 7.62 -9.41
C VAL A 14 -5.12 6.34 -10.25
N GLY A 15 -4.13 5.46 -10.05
CA GLY A 15 -4.01 4.22 -10.79
C GLY A 15 -3.15 4.31 -12.04
N ARG A 16 -3.23 3.30 -12.90
CA ARG A 16 -2.43 3.15 -14.14
C ARG A 16 -0.93 3.30 -13.90
N THR A 17 -0.48 2.77 -12.78
CA THR A 17 0.91 2.85 -12.36
C THR A 17 1.78 1.93 -13.22
N PRO A 18 3.03 2.33 -13.53
CA PRO A 18 3.91 1.55 -14.40
C PRO A 18 4.39 0.26 -13.74
N ILE A 19 4.72 -0.70 -14.59
CA ILE A 19 5.44 -1.93 -14.23
C ILE A 19 6.82 -1.88 -14.89
N VAL A 20 7.86 -2.18 -14.12
CA VAL A 20 9.25 -2.13 -14.56
C VAL A 20 9.93 -3.47 -14.29
N LYS A 21 10.68 -3.98 -15.26
CA LYS A 21 11.55 -5.14 -15.09
C LYS A 21 12.79 -4.72 -14.30
N LEU A 22 13.18 -5.50 -13.31
CA LEU A 22 14.49 -5.36 -12.65
C LEU A 22 15.55 -6.08 -13.47
N ASN A 23 16.67 -5.40 -13.75
CA ASN A 23 17.71 -5.94 -14.64
C ASN A 23 18.93 -6.50 -13.89
N ASN A 24 19.12 -6.07 -12.65
CA ASN A 24 20.27 -6.43 -11.83
C ASN A 24 19.88 -7.25 -10.58
N ALA A 25 18.60 -7.57 -10.42
CA ALA A 25 18.09 -8.25 -9.22
C ALA A 25 18.30 -9.76 -9.24
N THR A 26 18.29 -10.39 -10.42
CA THR A 26 18.40 -11.84 -10.62
C THR A 26 19.38 -12.17 -11.75
N SER A 27 19.92 -13.39 -11.73
CA SER A 27 20.82 -13.92 -12.77
C SER A 27 20.04 -14.51 -13.96
N GLU A 28 20.74 -14.80 -15.06
CA GLU A 28 20.16 -15.38 -16.29
C GLU A 28 19.51 -16.78 -16.09
N ASN A 29 19.87 -17.48 -15.01
CA ASN A 29 19.33 -18.80 -14.69
C ASN A 29 18.16 -18.75 -13.70
N GLU A 30 17.79 -17.57 -13.24
CA GLU A 30 16.69 -17.31 -12.32
C GLU A 30 15.48 -16.73 -13.05
N GLY A 31 14.34 -16.64 -12.36
CA GLY A 31 13.16 -15.98 -12.89
C GLY A 31 13.35 -14.47 -13.01
N THR A 32 12.53 -13.84 -13.83
CA THR A 32 12.52 -12.38 -14.01
C THR A 32 11.65 -11.73 -12.96
N VAL A 33 12.17 -10.68 -12.32
CA VAL A 33 11.41 -9.88 -11.35
C VAL A 33 10.91 -8.58 -12.01
N TYR A 34 9.63 -8.31 -11.84
CA TYR A 34 8.97 -7.06 -12.20
C TYR A 34 8.47 -6.37 -10.94
N VAL A 35 8.38 -5.04 -10.98
CA VAL A 35 7.85 -4.24 -9.88
C VAL A 35 6.78 -3.29 -10.37
N LYS A 36 5.62 -3.28 -9.69
CA LYS A 36 4.54 -2.32 -9.94
C LYS A 36 4.72 -1.12 -9.03
N LEU A 37 5.07 0.02 -9.65
CA LEU A 37 5.48 1.23 -8.95
C LEU A 37 4.27 2.06 -8.51
N GLU A 38 3.63 1.68 -7.41
CA GLU A 38 2.44 2.36 -6.89
C GLU A 38 2.72 3.78 -6.38
N TYR A 39 3.97 4.16 -6.21
CA TYR A 39 4.32 5.55 -5.87
C TYR A 39 4.18 6.53 -7.06
N PHE A 40 3.86 6.06 -8.25
CA PHE A 40 3.43 6.92 -9.36
C PHE A 40 2.00 7.43 -9.22
N ASN A 41 1.23 6.96 -8.27
CA ASN A 41 0.00 7.64 -7.86
C ASN A 41 0.32 9.07 -7.39
N PRO A 42 -0.59 10.05 -7.58
CA PRO A 42 -0.32 11.46 -7.32
C PRO A 42 0.07 11.77 -5.87
N GLY A 43 -0.44 11.04 -4.89
CA GLY A 43 -0.02 11.11 -3.49
C GLY A 43 1.17 10.21 -3.15
N SER A 44 1.85 9.65 -4.15
CA SER A 44 3.06 8.84 -4.07
C SER A 44 2.95 7.54 -3.27
N SER A 45 1.77 6.92 -3.26
CA SER A 45 1.60 5.59 -2.70
C SER A 45 0.36 4.85 -3.22
N VAL A 46 0.33 3.52 -2.98
CA VAL A 46 -0.83 2.65 -3.24
C VAL A 46 -2.08 3.08 -2.49
N LYS A 47 -1.94 3.86 -1.41
CA LYS A 47 -3.05 4.29 -0.57
C LYS A 47 -3.96 5.33 -1.23
N ASP A 48 -3.52 5.96 -2.30
CA ASP A 48 -4.37 6.86 -3.08
C ASP A 48 -5.57 6.11 -3.67
N ARG A 49 -5.36 4.85 -4.09
CA ARG A 49 -6.44 4.01 -4.64
C ARG A 49 -7.56 3.76 -3.61
N LEU A 50 -7.19 3.29 -2.42
CA LEU A 50 -8.21 3.01 -1.39
C LEU A 50 -8.84 4.29 -0.85
N ALA A 51 -8.11 5.39 -0.75
CA ALA A 51 -8.64 6.67 -0.31
C ALA A 51 -9.73 7.17 -1.28
N LEU A 52 -9.44 7.14 -2.58
CA LEU A 52 -10.42 7.48 -3.62
C LEU A 52 -11.64 6.55 -3.56
N ALA A 53 -11.41 5.24 -3.52
CA ALA A 53 -12.50 4.25 -3.54
C ALA A 53 -13.43 4.34 -2.33
N MET A 54 -12.89 4.52 -1.12
CA MET A 54 -13.70 4.64 0.09
C MET A 54 -14.53 5.93 0.09
N ILE A 55 -13.98 7.03 -0.42
CA ILE A 55 -14.72 8.30 -0.56
C ILE A 55 -15.82 8.15 -1.61
N GLU A 56 -15.53 7.61 -2.79
CA GLU A 56 -16.53 7.44 -3.86
C GLU A 56 -17.62 6.43 -3.49
N ALA A 57 -17.29 5.38 -2.76
CA ALA A 57 -18.29 4.46 -2.23
C ALA A 57 -19.26 5.17 -1.27
N ALA A 58 -18.74 6.01 -0.34
CA ALA A 58 -19.53 6.77 0.60
C ALA A 58 -20.36 7.89 -0.05
N GLU A 59 -19.86 8.49 -1.14
CA GLU A 59 -20.65 9.42 -1.97
C GLU A 59 -21.82 8.70 -2.63
N LYS A 60 -21.56 7.51 -3.18
CA LYS A 60 -22.56 6.71 -3.89
C LYS A 60 -23.69 6.22 -3.00
N ASP A 61 -23.36 5.78 -1.79
CA ASP A 61 -24.37 5.29 -0.82
C ASP A 61 -24.99 6.39 0.03
N GLY A 62 -24.51 7.64 -0.10
CA GLY A 62 -25.01 8.82 0.61
C GLY A 62 -24.50 8.97 2.05
N THR A 63 -23.57 8.14 2.50
CA THR A 63 -22.96 8.25 3.82
C THR A 63 -22.09 9.51 3.93
N LEU A 64 -21.41 9.89 2.84
CA LEU A 64 -20.65 11.13 2.74
C LEU A 64 -21.38 12.11 1.81
N LYS A 65 -21.88 13.20 2.39
CA LYS A 65 -22.58 14.27 1.63
C LYS A 65 -21.59 15.33 1.15
N PRO A 66 -21.90 16.07 0.06
CA PRO A 66 -21.08 17.18 -0.41
C PRO A 66 -20.70 18.16 0.72
N GLY A 67 -19.41 18.51 0.80
CA GLY A 67 -18.87 19.37 1.87
C GLY A 67 -18.76 18.70 3.24
N GLY A 68 -19.05 17.41 3.34
CA GLY A 68 -18.95 16.64 4.59
C GLY A 68 -17.53 16.53 5.13
N THR A 69 -17.41 15.94 6.30
CA THR A 69 -16.14 15.74 7.00
C THR A 69 -15.77 14.26 7.03
N ILE A 70 -14.55 13.97 6.64
CA ILE A 70 -13.92 12.64 6.69
C ILE A 70 -13.00 12.62 7.89
N ILE A 71 -13.08 11.58 8.73
CA ILE A 71 -12.19 11.40 9.87
C ILE A 71 -11.56 10.00 9.82
N GLU A 72 -10.25 9.88 9.97
CA GLU A 72 -9.56 8.57 9.99
C GLU A 72 -8.41 8.56 10.99
N PRO A 73 -8.27 7.48 11.81
CA PRO A 73 -7.12 7.31 12.67
C PRO A 73 -5.95 6.78 11.85
N THR A 74 -5.10 7.67 11.38
CA THR A 74 -3.96 7.30 10.56
C THR A 74 -2.87 8.36 10.56
N SER A 75 -1.63 7.93 10.59
CA SER A 75 -0.44 8.78 10.44
C SER A 75 0.38 8.46 9.19
N GLY A 76 -0.11 7.51 8.38
CA GLY A 76 0.62 6.98 7.24
C GLY A 76 0.10 7.47 5.88
N ASN A 77 0.42 6.70 4.86
CA ASN A 77 0.07 6.99 3.47
C ASN A 77 -1.44 7.07 3.24
N THR A 78 -2.25 6.36 4.02
CA THR A 78 -3.72 6.48 3.96
C THR A 78 -4.18 7.89 4.29
N GLY A 79 -3.63 8.51 5.33
CA GLY A 79 -3.96 9.90 5.67
C GLY A 79 -3.59 10.88 4.56
N ILE A 80 -2.48 10.67 3.89
CA ILE A 80 -2.05 11.49 2.75
C ILE A 80 -3.03 11.33 1.59
N GLY A 81 -3.39 10.10 1.23
CA GLY A 81 -4.37 9.83 0.18
C GLY A 81 -5.74 10.45 0.50
N LEU A 82 -6.25 10.27 1.75
CA LEU A 82 -7.51 10.85 2.17
C LEU A 82 -7.48 12.39 2.15
N ALA A 83 -6.42 13.02 2.66
CA ALA A 83 -6.28 14.48 2.65
C ALA A 83 -6.24 15.03 1.22
N MET A 84 -5.48 14.40 0.32
CA MET A 84 -5.39 14.79 -1.09
C MET A 84 -6.73 14.68 -1.80
N ILE A 85 -7.43 13.55 -1.69
CA ILE A 85 -8.72 13.34 -2.34
C ILE A 85 -9.80 14.23 -1.73
N ALA A 86 -9.80 14.41 -0.39
CA ALA A 86 -10.71 15.33 0.27
C ALA A 86 -10.54 16.77 -0.26
N ALA A 87 -9.31 17.26 -0.36
CA ALA A 87 -9.01 18.57 -0.93
C ALA A 87 -9.51 18.69 -2.39
N ALA A 88 -9.26 17.67 -3.22
CA ALA A 88 -9.67 17.66 -4.61
C ALA A 88 -11.19 17.65 -4.82
N LYS A 89 -11.93 17.01 -3.90
CA LYS A 89 -13.39 16.83 -3.98
C LYS A 89 -14.18 17.81 -3.10
N GLY A 90 -13.52 18.72 -2.36
CA GLY A 90 -14.16 19.74 -1.54
C GLY A 90 -14.69 19.22 -0.20
N TYR A 91 -14.09 18.18 0.34
CA TYR A 91 -14.36 17.64 1.68
C TYR A 91 -13.41 18.20 2.73
N LYS A 92 -13.83 18.19 3.98
CA LYS A 92 -12.92 18.39 5.12
C LYS A 92 -12.30 17.06 5.51
N ALA A 93 -11.02 17.07 5.87
CA ALA A 93 -10.32 15.90 6.38
C ALA A 93 -9.79 16.16 7.79
N ILE A 94 -10.13 15.28 8.73
CA ILE A 94 -9.59 15.25 10.09
C ILE A 94 -8.80 13.97 10.24
N LEU A 95 -7.51 14.07 10.59
CA LEU A 95 -6.65 12.92 10.77
C LEU A 95 -6.22 12.83 12.24
N VAL A 96 -6.54 11.71 12.86
CA VAL A 96 -6.26 11.47 14.27
C VAL A 96 -4.99 10.62 14.39
N MET A 97 -4.03 11.08 15.18
CA MET A 97 -2.75 10.40 15.32
C MET A 97 -2.06 10.71 16.66
N PRO A 98 -1.17 9.82 17.14
CA PRO A 98 -0.35 10.13 18.30
C PRO A 98 0.54 11.35 18.08
N GLU A 99 0.74 12.15 19.12
CA GLU A 99 1.62 13.33 19.11
C GLU A 99 3.10 13.00 18.85
N THR A 100 3.47 11.73 18.91
CA THR A 100 4.82 11.23 18.60
C THR A 100 5.15 11.19 17.11
N MET A 101 4.16 11.40 16.23
CA MET A 101 4.37 11.44 14.80
C MET A 101 5.25 12.62 14.37
N SER A 102 6.12 12.38 13.38
CA SER A 102 7.10 13.39 12.93
C SER A 102 6.43 14.68 12.45
N LEU A 103 7.11 15.80 12.65
CA LEU A 103 6.64 17.11 12.16
C LEU A 103 6.52 17.15 10.64
N GLU A 104 7.41 16.46 9.92
CA GLU A 104 7.36 16.33 8.47
C GLU A 104 6.02 15.74 8.00
N ARG A 105 5.59 14.63 8.60
CA ARG A 105 4.27 14.02 8.31
C ARG A 105 3.11 14.95 8.61
N ARG A 106 3.13 15.60 9.78
CA ARG A 106 2.08 16.54 10.16
C ARG A 106 2.01 17.71 9.18
N ASN A 107 3.16 18.26 8.76
CA ASN A 107 3.23 19.35 7.81
C ASN A 107 2.71 18.95 6.43
N LEU A 108 3.04 17.74 5.96
CA LEU A 108 2.52 17.23 4.69
C LEU A 108 0.99 17.13 4.68
N LEU A 109 0.40 16.63 5.75
CA LEU A 109 -1.06 16.52 5.88
C LEU A 109 -1.73 17.90 5.95
N ARG A 110 -1.15 18.84 6.72
CA ARG A 110 -1.62 20.23 6.78
C ARG A 110 -1.48 20.96 5.44
N ALA A 111 -0.47 20.64 4.64
CA ALA A 111 -0.30 21.22 3.30
C ALA A 111 -1.48 20.87 2.36
N TYR A 112 -2.13 19.71 2.55
CA TYR A 112 -3.38 19.38 1.89
C TYR A 112 -4.62 19.98 2.56
N GLY A 113 -4.46 20.76 3.63
CA GLY A 113 -5.58 21.38 4.36
C GLY A 113 -6.23 20.48 5.40
N ALA A 114 -5.65 19.33 5.72
CA ALA A 114 -6.20 18.45 6.76
C ALA A 114 -6.02 19.03 8.15
N GLU A 115 -7.08 18.89 8.98
CA GLU A 115 -7.02 19.14 10.41
C GLU A 115 -6.40 17.92 11.13
N LEU A 116 -5.54 18.18 12.11
CA LEU A 116 -4.89 17.11 12.89
C LEU A 116 -5.41 17.13 14.33
N VAL A 117 -5.91 15.99 14.78
CA VAL A 117 -6.23 15.72 16.18
C VAL A 117 -5.11 14.84 16.74
N LEU A 118 -4.36 15.40 17.69
CA LEU A 118 -3.24 14.68 18.32
C LEU A 118 -3.71 14.03 19.61
N THR A 119 -3.36 12.74 19.77
CA THR A 119 -3.64 11.98 21.01
C THR A 119 -2.36 11.76 21.81
N PRO A 120 -2.46 11.48 23.12
CA PRO A 120 -1.28 11.23 23.96
C PRO A 120 -0.39 10.11 23.40
N GLY A 121 0.92 10.37 23.33
CA GLY A 121 1.90 9.42 22.79
C GLY A 121 1.84 8.01 23.39
N PRO A 122 1.72 7.85 24.74
CA PRO A 122 1.63 6.55 25.37
C PRO A 122 0.42 5.68 24.95
N GLU A 123 -0.65 6.29 24.48
CA GLU A 123 -1.83 5.56 23.98
C GLU A 123 -1.65 5.01 22.57
N GLY A 124 -0.64 5.44 21.84
CA GLY A 124 -0.34 4.99 20.49
C GLY A 124 -1.53 5.06 19.54
N MET A 125 -1.54 4.18 18.54
CA MET A 125 -2.65 4.12 17.57
C MET A 125 -3.98 3.70 18.20
N LYS A 126 -3.97 2.97 19.31
CA LYS A 126 -5.21 2.58 20.00
C LYS A 126 -5.96 3.81 20.51
N GLY A 127 -5.26 4.79 21.09
CA GLY A 127 -5.85 6.06 21.51
C GLY A 127 -6.38 6.87 20.33
N ALA A 128 -5.64 6.90 19.21
CA ALA A 128 -6.09 7.58 18.00
C ALA A 128 -7.37 6.96 17.41
N ILE A 129 -7.49 5.65 17.40
CA ILE A 129 -8.69 4.92 16.95
C ILE A 129 -9.89 5.30 17.84
N ALA A 130 -9.74 5.17 19.15
CA ALA A 130 -10.82 5.49 20.08
C ALA A 130 -11.30 6.95 19.93
N LYS A 131 -10.37 7.89 19.76
CA LYS A 131 -10.70 9.31 19.57
C LYS A 131 -11.37 9.58 18.22
N ALA A 132 -10.95 8.91 17.15
CA ALA A 132 -11.61 9.05 15.86
C ALA A 132 -13.04 8.50 15.88
N GLU A 133 -13.27 7.35 16.51
CA GLU A 133 -14.60 6.75 16.68
C GLU A 133 -15.52 7.64 17.53
N GLU A 134 -15.00 8.21 18.62
CA GLU A 134 -15.75 9.16 19.47
C GLU A 134 -16.21 10.37 18.64
N LEU A 135 -15.29 11.02 17.90
CA LEU A 135 -15.61 12.19 17.10
C LEU A 135 -16.55 11.87 15.93
N ALA A 136 -16.35 10.72 15.28
CA ALA A 136 -17.23 10.29 14.20
C ALA A 136 -18.67 10.10 14.68
N ALA A 137 -18.85 9.48 15.85
CA ALA A 137 -20.16 9.22 16.42
C ALA A 137 -20.87 10.51 16.91
N SER A 138 -20.14 11.44 17.58
CA SER A 138 -20.71 12.66 18.13
C SER A 138 -21.02 13.72 17.08
N GLU A 139 -20.21 13.82 16.03
CA GLU A 139 -20.30 14.88 15.01
C GLU A 139 -20.91 14.40 13.69
N GLY A 140 -21.17 13.10 13.54
CA GLY A 140 -21.70 12.51 12.32
C GLY A 140 -20.71 12.53 11.15
N TYR A 141 -19.41 12.45 11.43
CA TYR A 141 -18.37 12.43 10.40
C TYR A 141 -18.26 11.05 9.75
N PHE A 142 -17.88 11.04 8.48
CA PHE A 142 -17.59 9.78 7.77
C PHE A 142 -16.25 9.20 8.22
N LEU A 143 -16.28 7.97 8.74
CA LEU A 143 -15.11 7.19 9.15
C LEU A 143 -14.86 6.07 8.14
N PRO A 144 -13.86 6.20 7.26
CA PRO A 144 -13.57 5.24 6.18
C PRO A 144 -13.26 3.81 6.64
N GLN A 145 -12.54 3.64 7.75
CA GLN A 145 -12.16 2.33 8.31
C GLN A 145 -11.40 1.43 7.34
N GLN A 146 -10.19 1.83 6.94
CA GLN A 146 -9.39 1.17 5.92
C GLN A 146 -9.21 -0.35 6.09
N PHE A 147 -9.25 -0.88 7.31
CA PHE A 147 -9.07 -2.30 7.61
C PHE A 147 -10.37 -3.13 7.47
N LYS A 148 -11.53 -2.48 7.33
CA LYS A 148 -12.85 -3.12 7.29
C LYS A 148 -13.62 -2.81 6.00
N ASN A 149 -13.34 -1.67 5.37
CA ASN A 149 -14.08 -1.19 4.22
C ASN A 149 -13.83 -2.02 2.96
N ALA A 150 -14.86 -2.67 2.44
CA ALA A 150 -14.77 -3.51 1.27
C ALA A 150 -14.31 -2.77 0.00
N ALA A 151 -14.55 -1.46 -0.10
CA ALA A 151 -14.10 -0.64 -1.22
C ALA A 151 -12.57 -0.68 -1.40
N ASN A 152 -11.82 -0.96 -0.32
CA ASN A 152 -10.37 -1.12 -0.36
C ASN A 152 -9.92 -2.31 -1.22
N ALA A 153 -10.49 -3.50 -1.03
CA ALA A 153 -10.17 -4.65 -1.88
C ALA A 153 -10.77 -4.49 -3.29
N GLU A 154 -11.97 -3.94 -3.37
CA GLU A 154 -12.70 -3.76 -4.62
C GLU A 154 -11.95 -2.88 -5.62
N ILE A 155 -11.33 -1.77 -5.18
CA ILE A 155 -10.56 -0.92 -6.11
C ILE A 155 -9.37 -1.66 -6.73
N HIS A 156 -8.75 -2.58 -6.00
CA HIS A 156 -7.66 -3.38 -6.53
C HIS A 156 -8.16 -4.47 -7.49
N ARG A 157 -9.37 -5.00 -7.24
CA ARG A 157 -10.04 -5.90 -8.18
C ARG A 157 -10.41 -5.19 -9.48
N LEU A 158 -10.89 -3.95 -9.40
CA LEU A 158 -11.33 -3.16 -10.55
C LEU A 158 -10.20 -2.49 -11.33
N THR A 159 -9.05 -2.25 -10.71
CA THR A 159 -7.96 -1.46 -11.31
C THR A 159 -6.62 -2.17 -11.29
N THR A 160 -6.04 -2.43 -10.13
CA THR A 160 -4.68 -2.98 -9.99
C THR A 160 -4.54 -4.34 -10.67
N GLY A 161 -5.48 -5.26 -10.44
CA GLY A 161 -5.49 -6.58 -11.09
C GLY A 161 -5.57 -6.48 -12.62
N PRO A 162 -6.57 -5.79 -13.19
CA PRO A 162 -6.65 -5.56 -14.64
C PRO A 162 -5.44 -4.88 -15.25
N GLU A 163 -4.85 -3.87 -14.59
CA GLU A 163 -3.63 -3.21 -15.04
C GLU A 163 -2.45 -4.19 -15.16
N ILE A 164 -2.32 -5.12 -14.22
CA ILE A 164 -1.27 -6.15 -14.25
C ILE A 164 -1.54 -7.13 -15.40
N VAL A 165 -2.77 -7.61 -15.55
CA VAL A 165 -3.15 -8.51 -16.64
C VAL A 165 -2.88 -7.88 -18.00
N GLU A 166 -3.31 -6.64 -18.20
CA GLU A 166 -3.09 -5.90 -19.46
C GLU A 166 -1.60 -5.78 -19.79
N ALA A 167 -0.78 -5.45 -18.80
CA ALA A 167 0.66 -5.29 -19.00
C ALA A 167 1.35 -6.60 -19.42
N PHE A 168 1.03 -7.72 -18.77
CA PHE A 168 1.63 -9.00 -19.10
C PHE A 168 1.09 -9.58 -20.41
N ASP A 169 -0.21 -9.45 -20.67
CA ASP A 169 -0.83 -9.88 -21.93
C ASP A 169 -0.27 -9.11 -23.13
N SER A 170 -0.02 -7.80 -23.00
CA SER A 170 0.52 -6.98 -24.09
C SER A 170 1.92 -7.40 -24.54
N GLU A 171 2.69 -8.01 -23.64
CA GLU A 171 4.02 -8.54 -23.92
C GLU A 171 4.02 -10.06 -24.21
N GLY A 172 2.85 -10.70 -24.20
CA GLY A 172 2.72 -12.15 -24.38
C GLY A 172 3.33 -12.96 -23.24
N LEU A 173 3.40 -12.39 -22.04
CA LEU A 173 4.00 -13.00 -20.85
C LEU A 173 2.95 -13.62 -19.95
N LYS A 174 3.30 -14.74 -19.32
CA LYS A 174 2.56 -15.32 -18.22
C LYS A 174 3.13 -14.79 -16.90
N LEU A 175 2.28 -14.51 -15.92
CA LEU A 175 2.70 -14.20 -14.57
C LEU A 175 2.64 -15.47 -13.69
N ASP A 176 3.76 -15.86 -13.09
CA ASP A 176 3.88 -17.09 -12.29
C ASP A 176 3.77 -16.83 -10.80
N ALA A 177 4.15 -15.64 -10.31
CA ALA A 177 3.95 -15.25 -8.92
C ALA A 177 3.65 -13.77 -8.75
N PHE A 178 2.77 -13.45 -7.80
CA PHE A 178 2.42 -12.10 -7.36
C PHE A 178 2.74 -11.93 -5.89
N VAL A 179 3.53 -10.91 -5.54
CA VAL A 179 4.06 -10.67 -4.20
C VAL A 179 3.59 -9.32 -3.69
N ALA A 180 2.94 -9.31 -2.53
CA ALA A 180 2.49 -8.08 -1.89
C ALA A 180 2.64 -8.10 -0.37
N GLY A 181 3.11 -6.99 0.20
CA GLY A 181 3.14 -6.79 1.64
C GLY A 181 1.74 -6.56 2.22
N ILE A 182 1.46 -7.15 3.38
CA ILE A 182 0.14 -7.09 4.00
C ILE A 182 0.08 -6.00 5.06
N GLY A 183 -0.53 -4.86 4.66
CA GLY A 183 -0.99 -3.83 5.59
C GLY A 183 -2.47 -4.04 5.90
N THR A 184 -3.37 -3.54 5.05
CA THR A 184 -4.81 -3.79 5.14
C THR A 184 -5.25 -5.07 4.43
N GLY A 185 -4.41 -5.62 3.55
CA GLY A 185 -4.74 -6.79 2.74
C GLY A 185 -5.54 -6.51 1.46
N GLY A 186 -5.94 -5.25 1.23
CA GLY A 186 -6.78 -4.90 0.08
C GLY A 186 -6.13 -5.21 -1.27
N THR A 187 -4.85 -4.87 -1.43
CA THR A 187 -4.10 -5.09 -2.68
C THR A 187 -4.05 -6.57 -3.06
N ILE A 188 -3.60 -7.42 -2.12
CA ILE A 188 -3.46 -8.85 -2.40
C ILE A 188 -4.81 -9.54 -2.60
N THR A 189 -5.84 -9.12 -1.86
CA THR A 189 -7.18 -9.65 -1.97
C THR A 189 -7.80 -9.31 -3.33
N GLY A 190 -7.86 -8.03 -3.67
CA GLY A 190 -8.54 -7.59 -4.89
C GLY A 190 -7.77 -7.95 -6.16
N ALA A 191 -6.49 -7.61 -6.23
CA ALA A 191 -5.67 -7.95 -7.40
C ALA A 191 -5.47 -9.47 -7.51
N GLY A 192 -5.26 -10.17 -6.39
CA GLY A 192 -5.08 -11.62 -6.36
C GLY A 192 -6.27 -12.38 -6.94
N GLN A 193 -7.51 -11.93 -6.72
CA GLN A 193 -8.71 -12.54 -7.35
C GLN A 193 -8.61 -12.52 -8.88
N VAL A 194 -8.36 -11.35 -9.46
CA VAL A 194 -8.25 -11.17 -10.91
C VAL A 194 -7.09 -11.99 -11.48
N LEU A 195 -5.96 -11.99 -10.77
CA LEU A 195 -4.78 -12.73 -11.22
C LEU A 195 -4.97 -14.24 -11.18
N LYS A 196 -5.65 -14.79 -10.15
CA LYS A 196 -6.01 -16.22 -10.11
C LYS A 196 -7.00 -16.62 -11.19
N GLU A 197 -7.96 -15.77 -11.52
CA GLU A 197 -8.88 -16.00 -12.63
C GLU A 197 -8.15 -16.06 -13.97
N LYS A 198 -7.18 -15.15 -14.19
CA LYS A 198 -6.42 -15.08 -15.44
C LYS A 198 -5.31 -16.13 -15.53
N PHE A 199 -4.62 -16.36 -14.42
CA PHE A 199 -3.47 -17.29 -14.30
C PHE A 199 -3.76 -18.31 -13.18
N PRO A 200 -4.52 -19.40 -13.43
CA PRO A 200 -4.95 -20.32 -12.37
C PRO A 200 -3.83 -20.94 -11.53
N GLU A 201 -2.65 -21.08 -12.12
CA GLU A 201 -1.47 -21.66 -11.46
C GLU A 201 -0.58 -20.62 -10.74
N ILE A 202 -1.02 -19.35 -10.70
CA ILE A 202 -0.22 -18.28 -10.08
C ILE A 202 -0.02 -18.51 -8.58
N GLU A 203 1.20 -18.33 -8.11
CA GLU A 203 1.47 -18.24 -6.69
C GLU A 203 1.18 -16.81 -6.19
N ILE A 204 0.34 -16.67 -5.19
CA ILE A 204 0.08 -15.40 -4.50
C ILE A 204 0.83 -15.43 -3.16
N ILE A 205 1.78 -14.52 -2.98
CA ILE A 205 2.69 -14.53 -1.82
C ILE A 205 2.44 -13.30 -0.95
N ALA A 206 2.00 -13.57 0.28
CA ALA A 206 1.77 -12.55 1.30
C ALA A 206 3.06 -12.27 2.06
N VAL A 207 3.51 -11.02 2.11
CA VAL A 207 4.70 -10.64 2.88
C VAL A 207 4.31 -10.02 4.21
N GLU A 208 4.88 -10.54 5.29
CA GLU A 208 4.71 -10.01 6.65
C GLU A 208 6.06 -9.78 7.36
N PRO A 209 6.12 -8.92 8.39
CA PRO A 209 7.33 -8.79 9.21
C PRO A 209 7.60 -10.06 10.02
N LYS A 210 8.83 -10.55 10.01
CA LYS A 210 9.24 -11.72 10.81
C LYS A 210 9.02 -11.50 12.32
N ASP A 211 9.18 -10.26 12.78
CA ASP A 211 9.00 -9.90 14.21
C ASP A 211 7.51 -9.75 14.62
N SER A 212 6.58 -9.80 13.65
CA SER A 212 5.13 -9.74 13.88
C SER A 212 4.40 -10.70 12.93
N PRO A 213 4.65 -12.03 13.03
CA PRO A 213 4.22 -13.03 12.06
C PRO A 213 2.76 -13.49 12.31
N VAL A 214 1.83 -12.55 12.36
CA VAL A 214 0.42 -12.79 12.71
C VAL A 214 -0.27 -13.70 11.70
N LEU A 215 0.01 -13.52 10.40
CA LEU A 215 -0.58 -14.34 9.34
C LEU A 215 -0.06 -15.78 9.39
N SER A 216 1.18 -15.97 9.83
CA SER A 216 1.77 -17.31 10.08
C SER A 216 1.34 -17.94 11.39
N GLY A 217 0.40 -17.35 12.13
CA GLY A 217 -0.11 -17.86 13.41
C GLY A 217 0.73 -17.49 14.63
N GLY A 218 1.71 -16.58 14.48
CA GLY A 218 2.51 -16.07 15.59
C GLY A 218 1.87 -14.87 16.30
N ASN A 219 2.55 -14.35 17.30
CA ASN A 219 2.09 -13.19 18.07
C ASN A 219 2.49 -11.87 17.39
N PRO A 220 1.69 -10.82 17.54
CA PRO A 220 2.11 -9.48 17.12
C PRO A 220 3.31 -8.99 17.93
N GLY A 221 4.24 -8.32 17.27
CA GLY A 221 5.43 -7.76 17.88
C GLY A 221 5.86 -6.45 17.25
N PRO A 222 6.74 -5.67 17.90
CA PRO A 222 7.27 -4.43 17.34
C PRO A 222 8.20 -4.73 16.16
N HIS A 223 8.04 -4.00 15.07
CA HIS A 223 8.88 -4.10 13.88
C HIS A 223 9.08 -2.72 13.23
N LYS A 224 10.04 -2.62 12.30
CA LYS A 224 10.40 -1.37 11.62
C LYS A 224 9.90 -1.29 10.17
N ILE A 225 9.22 -2.31 9.65
CA ILE A 225 8.72 -2.33 8.27
C ILE A 225 7.38 -1.57 8.20
N GLN A 226 7.45 -0.24 8.09
CA GLN A 226 6.28 0.62 8.06
C GLN A 226 5.37 0.28 6.87
N GLY A 227 4.05 0.28 7.10
CA GLY A 227 3.03 0.08 6.08
C GLY A 227 2.49 -1.34 5.96
N ILE A 228 3.14 -2.32 6.60
CA ILE A 228 2.67 -3.71 6.71
C ILE A 228 2.70 -4.17 8.17
N GLY A 229 2.15 -5.34 8.46
CA GLY A 229 2.21 -5.93 9.80
C GLY A 229 1.38 -5.15 10.83
N ALA A 230 0.07 -5.04 10.63
CA ALA A 230 -0.84 -4.28 11.51
C ALA A 230 -0.99 -4.87 12.93
N GLY A 231 -0.46 -6.07 13.18
CA GLY A 231 -0.56 -6.75 14.47
C GLY A 231 -1.86 -7.54 14.67
N PHE A 232 -2.70 -7.60 13.65
CA PHE A 232 -3.94 -8.39 13.59
C PHE A 232 -4.23 -8.78 12.14
N VAL A 233 -5.16 -9.73 11.94
CA VAL A 233 -5.66 -10.09 10.61
C VAL A 233 -6.76 -9.09 10.22
N PRO A 234 -6.57 -8.28 9.15
CA PRO A 234 -7.59 -7.29 8.73
C PRO A 234 -8.85 -7.95 8.17
N ASP A 235 -10.02 -7.34 8.42
CA ASP A 235 -11.30 -7.83 7.88
C ASP A 235 -11.35 -7.78 6.34
N VAL A 236 -10.62 -6.85 5.73
CA VAL A 236 -10.49 -6.72 4.25
C VAL A 236 -9.71 -7.88 3.63
N LEU A 237 -8.83 -8.52 4.40
CA LEU A 237 -7.96 -9.59 3.89
C LEU A 237 -8.71 -10.90 3.70
N ASN A 238 -8.78 -11.38 2.47
CA ASN A 238 -9.17 -12.76 2.21
C ASN A 238 -7.96 -13.68 2.45
N THR A 239 -7.97 -14.42 3.55
CA THR A 239 -6.88 -15.32 3.94
C THR A 239 -6.72 -16.54 3.03
N GLU A 240 -7.72 -16.84 2.19
CA GLU A 240 -7.66 -17.94 1.22
C GLU A 240 -7.06 -17.51 -0.14
N ILE A 241 -6.73 -16.21 -0.29
CA ILE A 241 -6.23 -15.72 -1.57
C ILE A 241 -4.77 -16.06 -1.81
N TYR A 242 -3.92 -16.03 -0.78
CA TYR A 242 -2.50 -16.31 -0.91
C TYR A 242 -2.19 -17.80 -0.78
N THR A 243 -1.16 -18.23 -1.51
CA THR A 243 -0.67 -19.63 -1.52
C THR A 243 0.40 -19.86 -0.46
N SER A 244 1.10 -18.79 -0.08
CA SER A 244 2.15 -18.84 0.94
C SER A 244 2.36 -17.47 1.60
N ILE A 245 2.99 -17.51 2.77
CA ILE A 245 3.38 -16.34 3.53
C ILE A 245 4.92 -16.29 3.57
N PHE A 246 5.47 -15.10 3.34
CA PHE A 246 6.91 -14.87 3.33
C PHE A 246 7.28 -13.87 4.43
N PRO A 247 7.83 -14.32 5.56
CA PRO A 247 8.27 -13.43 6.63
C PRO A 247 9.61 -12.76 6.28
N VAL A 248 9.70 -11.44 6.51
CA VAL A 248 10.90 -10.64 6.21
C VAL A 248 11.43 -9.93 7.46
N GLU A 249 12.73 -9.95 7.65
CA GLU A 249 13.43 -9.22 8.72
C GLU A 249 13.54 -7.71 8.38
N ASN A 250 13.61 -6.86 9.41
CA ASN A 250 13.70 -5.41 9.24
C ASN A 250 14.92 -5.01 8.40
N GLU A 251 16.10 -5.54 8.74
CA GLU A 251 17.35 -5.18 8.08
C GLU A 251 17.39 -5.68 6.62
N VAL A 252 16.81 -6.84 6.34
CA VAL A 252 16.67 -7.37 4.98
C VAL A 252 15.79 -6.47 4.12
N ALA A 253 14.68 -5.96 4.68
CA ALA A 253 13.82 -4.99 3.99
C ALA A 253 14.58 -3.69 3.68
N PHE A 254 15.36 -3.17 4.64
CA PHE A 254 16.18 -1.97 4.45
C PHE A 254 17.26 -2.15 3.39
N GLU A 255 17.99 -3.26 3.46
CA GLU A 255 19.06 -3.58 2.51
C GLU A 255 18.54 -3.66 1.07
N ASN A 256 17.42 -4.36 0.87
CA ASN A 256 16.85 -4.51 -0.47
C ASN A 256 16.24 -3.21 -1.01
N ALA A 257 15.64 -2.35 -0.17
CA ALA A 257 15.21 -1.01 -0.60
C ALA A 257 16.40 -0.13 -1.02
N ARG A 258 17.52 -0.18 -0.27
CA ARG A 258 18.76 0.52 -0.63
C ARG A 258 19.41 -0.05 -1.90
N LYS A 259 19.42 -1.37 -2.03
CA LYS A 259 20.00 -2.07 -3.17
C LYS A 259 19.28 -1.69 -4.46
N VAL A 260 17.94 -1.78 -4.48
CA VAL A 260 17.17 -1.44 -5.68
C VAL A 260 17.29 0.04 -6.06
N ALA A 261 17.48 0.93 -5.09
CA ALA A 261 17.75 2.34 -5.38
C ALA A 261 19.09 2.54 -6.08
N ARG A 262 20.14 1.85 -5.65
CA ARG A 262 21.50 1.97 -6.23
C ARG A 262 21.67 1.24 -7.55
N GLU A 263 21.04 0.08 -7.71
CA GLU A 263 21.26 -0.81 -8.83
C GLU A 263 20.22 -0.66 -9.94
N GLU A 264 19.01 -0.25 -9.61
CA GLU A 264 17.88 -0.13 -10.55
C GLU A 264 17.34 1.31 -10.67
N GLY A 265 17.84 2.26 -9.86
CA GLY A 265 17.37 3.64 -9.84
C GLY A 265 15.96 3.82 -9.24
N ILE A 266 15.47 2.84 -8.48
CA ILE A 266 14.12 2.84 -7.91
C ILE A 266 14.20 3.19 -6.43
N LEU A 267 13.94 4.44 -6.08
CA LEU A 267 13.91 4.90 -4.69
C LEU A 267 12.58 4.49 -4.03
N ALA A 268 12.61 3.43 -3.25
CA ALA A 268 11.42 2.79 -2.70
C ALA A 268 11.37 2.83 -1.16
N GLY A 269 10.17 2.72 -0.58
CA GLY A 269 9.97 2.67 0.85
C GLY A 269 10.35 1.32 1.48
N ILE A 270 10.26 1.25 2.81
CA ILE A 270 10.70 0.08 3.60
C ILE A 270 9.96 -1.21 3.20
N SER A 271 8.63 -1.15 3.16
CA SER A 271 7.81 -2.33 2.78
C SER A 271 7.99 -2.73 1.32
N SER A 272 8.44 -1.82 0.46
CA SER A 272 8.84 -2.12 -0.91
C SER A 272 10.08 -3.02 -0.94
N GLY A 273 11.08 -2.73 -0.11
CA GLY A 273 12.26 -3.57 0.02
C GLY A 273 11.93 -4.99 0.49
N ALA A 274 10.97 -5.12 1.41
CA ALA A 274 10.48 -6.43 1.85
C ALA A 274 9.81 -7.22 0.71
N ALA A 275 8.93 -6.57 -0.06
CA ALA A 275 8.25 -7.21 -1.19
C ALA A 275 9.22 -7.59 -2.32
N ILE A 276 10.18 -6.71 -2.63
CA ILE A 276 11.21 -6.98 -3.64
C ILE A 276 12.09 -8.16 -3.22
N TYR A 277 12.52 -8.22 -1.96
CA TYR A 277 13.29 -9.35 -1.46
C TYR A 277 12.53 -10.67 -1.62
N ALA A 278 11.28 -10.72 -1.18
CA ALA A 278 10.44 -11.91 -1.33
C ALA A 278 10.26 -12.31 -2.81
N ALA A 279 10.14 -11.33 -3.71
CA ALA A 279 10.04 -11.58 -5.15
C ALA A 279 11.34 -12.13 -5.74
N ILE A 280 12.50 -11.62 -5.34
CA ILE A 280 13.82 -12.13 -5.77
C ILE A 280 14.00 -13.59 -5.33
N GLU A 281 13.74 -13.90 -4.06
CA GLU A 281 13.85 -15.26 -3.55
C GLU A 281 12.84 -16.21 -4.23
N THR A 282 11.64 -15.71 -4.54
CA THR A 282 10.66 -16.48 -5.33
C THR A 282 11.14 -16.73 -6.75
N ALA A 283 11.71 -15.73 -7.42
CA ALA A 283 12.26 -15.86 -8.78
C ALA A 283 13.43 -16.86 -8.84
N LYS A 284 14.30 -16.84 -7.84
CA LYS A 284 15.36 -17.84 -7.68
C LYS A 284 14.80 -19.26 -7.56
N ARG A 285 13.79 -19.43 -6.72
CA ARG A 285 13.15 -20.74 -6.48
C ARG A 285 12.43 -21.27 -7.71
N LEU A 286 11.70 -20.40 -8.43
CA LEU A 286 10.95 -20.80 -9.63
C LEU A 286 11.87 -21.05 -10.83
N GLY A 287 13.02 -20.38 -10.89
CA GLY A 287 14.03 -20.60 -11.93
C GLY A 287 13.73 -19.90 -13.24
N LYS A 288 14.56 -20.20 -14.21
CA LYS A 288 14.57 -19.57 -15.55
C LYS A 288 13.22 -19.67 -16.25
N GLY A 289 12.76 -18.55 -16.79
CA GLY A 289 11.50 -18.44 -17.54
C GLY A 289 10.30 -18.06 -16.71
N ALA A 290 10.38 -18.12 -15.37
CA ALA A 290 9.32 -17.63 -14.50
C ALA A 290 9.29 -16.11 -14.42
N ASN A 291 8.10 -15.53 -14.32
CA ASN A 291 7.89 -14.09 -14.13
C ASN A 291 7.24 -13.84 -12.76
N VAL A 292 7.87 -13.01 -11.95
CA VAL A 292 7.43 -12.65 -10.60
C VAL A 292 7.19 -11.15 -10.52
N LEU A 293 6.04 -10.73 -10.03
CA LEU A 293 5.71 -9.33 -9.86
C LEU A 293 5.59 -8.98 -8.37
N ALA A 294 6.35 -7.97 -7.93
CA ALA A 294 6.20 -7.37 -6.60
C ALA A 294 5.50 -6.01 -6.67
N VAL A 295 4.68 -5.71 -5.68
CA VAL A 295 4.12 -4.36 -5.48
C VAL A 295 5.12 -3.50 -4.72
N VAL A 296 5.44 -2.32 -5.27
CA VAL A 296 6.24 -1.26 -4.64
C VAL A 296 5.29 -0.16 -4.18
N PRO A 297 4.82 -0.20 -2.90
CA PRO A 297 3.66 0.57 -2.47
C PRO A 297 3.93 2.05 -2.23
N SER A 298 5.16 2.48 -2.00
CA SER A 298 5.46 3.88 -1.67
C SER A 298 6.86 4.33 -2.08
N ASN A 299 7.00 5.65 -2.28
CA ASN A 299 8.28 6.30 -2.58
C ASN A 299 9.21 6.33 -1.36
N GLY A 300 10.50 6.24 -1.59
CA GLY A 300 11.54 6.29 -0.57
C GLY A 300 11.76 7.66 0.07
N GLU A 301 11.41 8.76 -0.62
CA GLU A 301 11.58 10.12 -0.07
C GLU A 301 10.88 10.32 1.27
N ARG A 302 9.76 9.62 1.53
CA ARG A 302 9.04 9.66 2.80
C ARG A 302 9.79 9.03 3.97
N TYR A 303 10.88 8.34 3.69
CA TYR A 303 11.63 7.57 4.68
C TYR A 303 13.07 8.05 4.86
N LEU A 304 13.44 9.22 4.26
CA LEU A 304 14.79 9.78 4.35
C LEU A 304 15.20 10.12 5.79
N SER A 305 14.24 10.49 6.64
CA SER A 305 14.46 10.74 8.07
C SER A 305 14.38 9.49 8.96
N THR A 306 14.21 8.32 8.36
CA THR A 306 14.13 7.03 9.07
C THR A 306 15.46 6.26 8.93
N PRO A 307 15.69 5.20 9.74
CA PRO A 307 16.88 4.37 9.61
C PRO A 307 17.08 3.74 8.22
N LEU A 308 16.05 3.72 7.36
CA LEU A 308 16.17 3.20 6.01
C LEU A 308 17.28 3.91 5.21
N TYR A 309 17.36 5.23 5.24
CA TYR A 309 18.29 6.04 4.45
C TYR A 309 19.28 6.85 5.32
N GLN A 310 19.46 6.46 6.57
CA GLN A 310 20.56 6.97 7.40
C GLN A 310 21.81 6.13 7.13
N PHE A 311 22.85 6.76 6.59
CA PHE A 311 24.10 6.10 6.17
C PHE A 311 25.28 6.41 7.10
N GLU A 312 25.10 7.31 8.11
CA GLU A 312 26.09 7.71 9.09
C GLU A 312 25.69 7.28 10.51
#